data_9153e08a4dc8c44d06b24e663f2a7a91
#
_entry.id   9153e08a4dc8c44d06b24e663f2a7a91
#
_cell.length_a   1.000
_cell.length_b   1.000
_cell.length_c   1.000
_cell.angle_alpha   90.00
_cell.angle_beta   90.00
_cell.angle_gamma   90.00
#
_symmetry.space_group_name_H-M   'P 1'
#
loop_
_entity.id
_entity.type
_entity.pdbx_description
1 polymer ?
#
loop_
_entity_poly.entity_id
_entity_poly.type
_entity_poly.pdbx_seq_one_letter_code
_entity_poly.pdbx_strand_id
1 'polypeptide(L)'
;MASNAPATKSGLYADPREDWLALRKEEILDPARPIVDPHHHLWDRGGQRYLIEELAADIGSGHNVIATVYVEARSMYRATGPEALRPLGEVEFANGAAAMSASGGYGPAAICAGIVGHANLLLGDAARPVLEAEIVAGNGRFRGIRHSSAWDADAEVAGMYASRPKGLLPIRSFAKALPASRRWD
;
A
#
# COMPACT_ATOMS: atom_id res chain seq x y z
N MET A 1 11.13 37.84 -14.50
CA MET A 1 11.97 36.90 -13.76
C MET A 1 11.06 36.17 -12.75
N ALA A 2 10.59 34.98 -13.09
CA ALA A 2 9.74 34.20 -12.21
C ALA A 2 10.61 33.50 -11.16
N SER A 3 10.34 33.79 -9.88
CA SER A 3 11.00 33.15 -8.74
C SER A 3 10.64 31.68 -8.72
N ASN A 4 11.64 30.84 -8.98
CA ASN A 4 11.55 29.39 -8.83
C ASN A 4 11.74 29.08 -7.34
N ALA A 5 10.68 29.28 -6.54
CA ALA A 5 10.67 28.78 -5.17
C ALA A 5 10.58 27.24 -5.25
N PRO A 6 11.45 26.50 -4.56
CA PRO A 6 11.33 25.05 -4.52
C PRO A 6 9.97 24.70 -3.88
N ALA A 7 9.24 23.80 -4.55
CA ALA A 7 8.01 23.26 -4.00
C ALA A 7 8.32 22.71 -2.60
N THR A 8 7.63 23.19 -1.58
CA THR A 8 7.73 22.66 -0.23
C THR A 8 7.30 21.18 -0.28
N LYS A 9 8.29 20.30 -0.22
CA LYS A 9 8.04 18.86 -0.12
C LYS A 9 7.19 18.62 1.13
N SER A 10 6.09 17.91 0.98
CA SER A 10 5.25 17.58 2.12
C SER A 10 6.10 16.80 3.12
N GLY A 11 6.25 17.29 4.35
CA GLY A 11 7.16 16.72 5.36
C GLY A 11 6.75 15.34 5.90
N LEU A 12 5.87 14.62 5.20
CA LEU A 12 5.36 13.30 5.57
C LEU A 12 6.27 12.14 5.14
N TYR A 13 7.11 12.35 4.14
CA TYR A 13 8.03 11.31 3.64
C TYR A 13 9.39 11.97 3.38
N ALA A 14 10.42 11.46 4.05
CA ALA A 14 11.79 11.85 3.73
C ALA A 14 12.17 11.28 2.35
N ASP A 15 12.82 12.09 1.52
CA ASP A 15 13.43 11.57 0.31
C ASP A 15 14.55 10.58 0.68
N PRO A 16 14.69 9.45 -0.03
CA PRO A 16 15.84 8.58 0.12
C PRO A 16 17.12 9.37 -0.08
N ARG A 17 18.07 9.19 0.83
CA ARG A 17 19.38 9.81 0.73
C ARG A 17 20.37 8.80 0.20
N GLU A 18 20.49 8.73 -1.11
CA GLU A 18 21.37 7.79 -1.81
C GLU A 18 22.82 7.96 -1.41
N ASP A 19 23.27 9.21 -1.17
CA ASP A 19 24.60 9.54 -0.67
C ASP A 19 24.87 8.90 0.70
N TRP A 20 23.88 8.91 1.57
CA TRP A 20 23.96 8.31 2.92
C TRP A 20 23.87 6.77 2.86
N LEU A 21 22.97 6.24 2.05
CA LEU A 21 22.82 4.79 1.85
C LEU A 21 24.08 4.15 1.26
N ALA A 22 24.79 4.87 0.40
CA ALA A 22 26.04 4.40 -0.23
C ALA A 22 27.25 4.39 0.72
N LEU A 23 27.18 5.01 1.91
CA LEU A 23 28.30 5.07 2.86
C LEU A 23 28.75 3.70 3.35
N ARG A 24 27.85 2.72 3.40
CA ARG A 24 28.15 1.37 3.86
C ARG A 24 27.53 0.33 2.93
N LYS A 25 28.39 -0.55 2.42
CA LYS A 25 27.98 -1.76 1.69
C LYS A 25 28.24 -2.96 2.59
N GLU A 26 27.23 -3.75 2.84
CA GLU A 26 27.33 -4.98 3.60
C GLU A 26 27.22 -6.19 2.66
N GLU A 27 27.94 -7.24 2.97
CA GLU A 27 27.81 -8.52 2.26
C GLU A 27 26.48 -9.19 2.63
N ILE A 28 25.77 -9.71 1.62
CA ILE A 28 24.57 -10.49 1.84
C ILE A 28 24.98 -11.88 2.33
N LEU A 29 24.64 -12.19 3.59
CA LEU A 29 25.10 -13.43 4.24
C LEU A 29 24.49 -14.71 3.62
N ASP A 30 23.25 -14.63 3.13
CA ASP A 30 22.53 -15.76 2.54
C ASP A 30 21.71 -15.28 1.32
N PRO A 31 22.38 -15.06 0.17
CA PRO A 31 21.72 -14.53 -1.02
C PRO A 31 20.74 -15.51 -1.66
N ALA A 32 20.81 -16.79 -1.35
CA ALA A 32 19.91 -17.82 -1.89
C ALA A 32 18.63 -18.01 -1.07
N ARG A 33 18.55 -17.45 0.14
CA ARG A 33 17.39 -17.61 1.02
C ARG A 33 16.14 -17.03 0.37
N PRO A 34 15.07 -17.83 0.15
CA PRO A 34 13.84 -17.31 -0.39
C PRO A 34 13.16 -16.37 0.62
N ILE A 35 12.80 -15.16 0.15
CA ILE A 35 12.16 -14.12 0.93
C ILE A 35 10.81 -13.80 0.31
N VAL A 36 9.77 -13.73 1.13
CA VAL A 36 8.51 -13.07 0.77
C VAL A 36 8.51 -11.71 1.45
N ASP A 37 8.52 -10.63 0.68
CA ASP A 37 8.30 -9.28 1.23
C ASP A 37 6.82 -9.11 1.58
N PRO A 38 6.45 -9.05 2.87
CA PRO A 38 5.05 -9.03 3.29
C PRO A 38 4.40 -7.66 3.19
N HIS A 39 5.14 -6.59 2.82
CA HIS A 39 4.62 -5.24 2.95
C HIS A 39 5.39 -4.23 2.10
N HIS A 40 4.90 -3.96 0.90
CA HIS A 40 5.34 -2.82 0.10
C HIS A 40 4.16 -1.98 -0.38
N HIS A 41 4.49 -0.81 -0.90
CA HIS A 41 3.55 0.12 -1.52
C HIS A 41 4.02 0.48 -2.92
N LEU A 42 3.11 0.95 -3.76
CA LEU A 42 3.40 1.58 -5.04
C LEU A 42 2.65 2.91 -5.12
N TRP A 43 3.31 3.97 -5.52
CA TRP A 43 2.71 5.29 -5.64
C TRP A 43 3.39 6.18 -6.67
N ASP A 44 2.67 7.19 -7.12
CA ASP A 44 3.19 8.36 -7.83
C ASP A 44 2.50 9.58 -7.26
N ARG A 45 3.17 10.32 -6.38
CA ARG A 45 2.60 11.48 -5.69
C ARG A 45 3.65 12.51 -5.32
N GLY A 46 3.30 13.78 -5.58
CA GLY A 46 4.10 14.90 -5.11
C GLY A 46 5.54 14.95 -5.61
N GLY A 47 5.82 14.34 -6.77
CA GLY A 47 7.16 14.24 -7.33
C GLY A 47 7.98 13.06 -6.80
N GLN A 48 7.37 12.22 -5.97
CA GLN A 48 7.95 10.95 -5.54
C GLN A 48 7.24 9.82 -6.28
N ARG A 49 7.96 9.16 -7.17
CA ARG A 49 7.51 7.97 -7.88
C ARG A 49 8.19 6.74 -7.29
N TYR A 50 7.38 5.72 -7.00
CA TYR A 50 7.83 4.37 -6.68
C TYR A 50 6.80 3.40 -7.24
N LEU A 51 7.03 2.89 -8.43
CA LEU A 51 6.15 1.97 -9.13
C LEU A 51 6.85 0.62 -9.34
N ILE A 52 6.36 -0.17 -10.28
CA ILE A 52 6.85 -1.54 -10.47
C ILE A 52 8.32 -1.58 -10.91
N GLU A 53 8.78 -0.58 -11.65
CA GLU A 53 10.16 -0.49 -12.12
C GLU A 53 11.13 -0.28 -10.97
N GLU A 54 10.83 0.66 -10.06
CA GLU A 54 11.64 0.96 -8.89
C GLU A 54 11.64 -0.25 -7.93
N LEU A 55 10.46 -0.83 -7.67
CA LEU A 55 10.35 -2.03 -6.84
C LEU A 55 11.14 -3.21 -7.42
N ALA A 56 11.06 -3.44 -8.72
CA ALA A 56 11.81 -4.52 -9.36
C ALA A 56 13.33 -4.32 -9.26
N ALA A 57 13.80 -3.07 -9.34
CA ALA A 57 15.20 -2.74 -9.12
C ALA A 57 15.65 -3.04 -7.68
N ASP A 58 14.83 -2.68 -6.68
CA ASP A 58 15.11 -2.99 -5.27
C ASP A 58 15.13 -4.50 -5.00
N ILE A 59 14.14 -5.23 -5.51
CA ILE A 59 14.07 -6.70 -5.43
C ILE A 59 15.32 -7.34 -6.06
N GLY A 60 15.78 -6.79 -7.18
CA GLY A 60 16.95 -7.26 -7.92
C GLY A 60 18.30 -6.92 -7.28
N SER A 61 18.33 -6.26 -6.11
CA SER A 61 19.56 -5.74 -5.48
C SER A 61 20.47 -6.81 -4.85
N GLY A 62 20.07 -8.10 -4.89
CA GLY A 62 20.95 -9.21 -4.51
C GLY A 62 20.33 -10.23 -3.55
N HIS A 63 19.21 -9.94 -2.93
CA HIS A 63 18.43 -10.90 -2.16
C HIS A 63 17.50 -11.73 -3.06
N ASN A 64 17.20 -12.96 -2.65
CA ASN A 64 16.26 -13.84 -3.36
C ASN A 64 14.82 -13.56 -2.93
N VAL A 65 14.27 -12.41 -3.32
CA VAL A 65 12.85 -12.10 -3.12
C VAL A 65 12.03 -12.85 -4.16
N ILE A 66 11.21 -13.79 -3.72
CA ILE A 66 10.40 -14.66 -4.60
C ILE A 66 8.97 -14.16 -4.79
N ALA A 67 8.44 -13.38 -3.85
CA ALA A 67 7.09 -12.82 -3.91
C ALA A 67 6.97 -11.58 -3.02
N THR A 68 5.98 -10.72 -3.33
CA THR A 68 5.67 -9.54 -2.51
C THR A 68 4.19 -9.42 -2.21
N VAL A 69 3.84 -8.75 -1.11
CA VAL A 69 2.47 -8.38 -0.74
C VAL A 69 2.31 -6.88 -0.82
N TYR A 70 1.42 -6.43 -1.70
CA TYR A 70 1.01 -5.03 -1.77
C TYR A 70 0.11 -4.68 -0.59
N VAL A 71 0.38 -3.59 0.09
CA VAL A 71 -0.49 -3.05 1.15
C VAL A 71 -0.98 -1.67 0.73
N GLU A 72 -2.26 -1.38 0.96
CA GLU A 72 -2.88 -0.10 0.63
C GLU A 72 -2.04 1.09 1.10
N ALA A 73 -1.98 2.12 0.29
CA ALA A 73 -1.28 3.37 0.58
C ALA A 73 -2.10 4.61 0.19
N ARG A 74 -3.38 4.47 -0.08
CA ARG A 74 -4.26 5.49 -0.67
C ARG A 74 -3.77 5.97 -2.03
N SER A 75 -3.20 5.07 -2.79
CA SER A 75 -2.69 5.32 -4.13
C SER A 75 -3.73 4.92 -5.17
N MET A 76 -3.79 5.64 -6.30
CA MET A 76 -4.59 5.27 -7.47
C MET A 76 -6.09 5.03 -7.19
N TYR A 77 -6.66 5.73 -6.21
CA TYR A 77 -8.10 5.69 -5.96
C TYR A 77 -8.86 6.20 -7.18
N ARG A 78 -10.02 5.61 -7.45
CA ARG A 78 -10.90 6.08 -8.51
C ARG A 78 -11.25 7.56 -8.28
N ALA A 79 -11.09 8.40 -9.30
CA ALA A 79 -11.39 9.83 -9.22
C ALA A 79 -12.89 10.10 -9.13
N THR A 80 -13.72 9.19 -9.65
CA THR A 80 -15.18 9.33 -9.76
C THR A 80 -15.89 8.12 -9.16
N GLY A 81 -17.21 8.19 -9.07
CA GLY A 81 -18.06 7.13 -8.52
C GLY A 81 -18.31 7.27 -7.01
N PRO A 82 -19.04 6.32 -6.41
CA PRO A 82 -19.34 6.32 -4.99
C PRO A 82 -18.08 6.37 -4.14
N GLU A 83 -18.02 7.25 -3.16
CA GLU A 83 -16.86 7.46 -2.30
C GLU A 83 -16.37 6.16 -1.64
N ALA A 84 -17.28 5.34 -1.16
CA ALA A 84 -16.96 4.06 -0.52
C ALA A 84 -16.23 3.07 -1.46
N LEU A 85 -16.44 3.18 -2.79
CA LEU A 85 -15.84 2.32 -3.82
C LEU A 85 -14.57 2.91 -4.46
N ARG A 86 -14.19 4.13 -4.13
CA ARG A 86 -12.95 4.73 -4.69
C ARG A 86 -11.68 3.93 -4.38
N PRO A 87 -11.53 3.31 -3.19
CA PRO A 87 -10.36 2.47 -2.89
C PRO A 87 -10.18 1.29 -3.83
N LEU A 88 -11.27 0.83 -4.48
CA LEU A 88 -11.20 -0.26 -5.45
C LEU A 88 -10.19 0.00 -6.59
N GLY A 89 -9.97 1.26 -6.97
CA GLY A 89 -8.97 1.63 -7.98
C GLY A 89 -7.56 1.23 -7.57
N GLU A 90 -7.25 1.24 -6.29
CA GLU A 90 -5.94 0.81 -5.78
C GLU A 90 -5.75 -0.71 -5.89
N VAL A 91 -6.80 -1.50 -5.63
CA VAL A 91 -6.76 -2.95 -5.83
C VAL A 91 -6.64 -3.32 -7.30
N GLU A 92 -7.37 -2.62 -8.18
CA GLU A 92 -7.27 -2.77 -9.64
C GLU A 92 -5.85 -2.46 -10.13
N PHE A 93 -5.26 -1.38 -9.64
CA PHE A 93 -3.89 -0.99 -9.95
C PHE A 93 -2.87 -2.05 -9.48
N ALA A 94 -2.96 -2.50 -8.24
CA ALA A 94 -2.05 -3.52 -7.70
C ALA A 94 -2.18 -4.85 -8.45
N ASN A 95 -3.41 -5.24 -8.86
CA ASN A 95 -3.64 -6.41 -9.71
C ASN A 95 -3.06 -6.21 -11.12
N GLY A 96 -3.09 -4.99 -11.65
CA GLY A 96 -2.41 -4.62 -12.90
C GLY A 96 -0.89 -4.79 -12.80
N ALA A 97 -0.28 -4.32 -11.70
CA ALA A 97 1.15 -4.51 -11.43
C ALA A 97 1.51 -6.01 -11.33
N ALA A 98 0.66 -6.82 -10.68
CA ALA A 98 0.82 -8.27 -10.65
C ALA A 98 0.78 -8.91 -12.06
N ALA A 99 -0.09 -8.42 -12.94
CA ALA A 99 -0.16 -8.87 -14.32
C ALA A 99 1.09 -8.47 -15.12
N MET A 100 1.61 -7.26 -14.90
CA MET A 100 2.89 -6.83 -15.49
C MET A 100 4.05 -7.73 -15.01
N SER A 101 4.13 -8.03 -13.72
CA SER A 101 5.13 -8.97 -13.19
C SER A 101 5.03 -10.36 -13.84
N ALA A 102 3.81 -10.88 -14.00
CA ALA A 102 3.57 -12.19 -14.62
C ALA A 102 3.99 -12.28 -16.10
N SER A 103 4.21 -11.14 -16.78
CA SER A 103 4.76 -11.12 -18.14
C SER A 103 6.25 -11.51 -18.20
N GLY A 104 6.94 -11.55 -17.04
CA GLY A 104 8.37 -11.84 -16.95
C GLY A 104 9.29 -10.64 -17.21
N GLY A 105 8.74 -9.48 -17.57
CA GLY A 105 9.53 -8.27 -17.88
C GLY A 105 10.15 -7.57 -16.65
N TYR A 106 9.77 -7.98 -15.43
CA TYR A 106 10.16 -7.34 -14.17
C TYR A 106 10.95 -8.29 -13.24
N GLY A 107 11.57 -9.31 -13.80
CA GLY A 107 12.33 -10.31 -13.05
C GLY A 107 11.49 -11.51 -12.62
N PRO A 108 12.08 -12.42 -11.82
CA PRO A 108 11.45 -13.70 -11.46
C PRO A 108 10.48 -13.62 -10.28
N ALA A 109 10.49 -12.53 -9.51
CA ALA A 109 9.64 -12.39 -8.33
C ALA A 109 8.18 -12.19 -8.72
N ALA A 110 7.26 -12.83 -7.97
CA ALA A 110 5.83 -12.60 -8.09
C ALA A 110 5.44 -11.30 -7.36
N ILE A 111 5.54 -10.15 -8.03
CA ILE A 111 5.19 -8.84 -7.47
C ILE A 111 3.67 -8.77 -7.27
N CYS A 112 3.23 -8.22 -6.12
CA CYS A 112 1.83 -8.15 -5.71
C CYS A 112 1.12 -9.52 -5.72
N ALA A 113 1.81 -10.60 -5.33
CA ALA A 113 1.22 -11.94 -5.20
C ALA A 113 0.07 -11.98 -4.18
N GLY A 114 0.12 -11.11 -3.18
CA GLY A 114 -0.98 -10.80 -2.27
C GLY A 114 -1.30 -9.31 -2.30
N ILE A 115 -2.58 -8.97 -2.10
CA ILE A 115 -3.06 -7.58 -2.08
C ILE A 115 -3.88 -7.36 -0.81
N VAL A 116 -3.48 -6.37 -0.02
CA VAL A 116 -4.22 -5.85 1.12
C VAL A 116 -4.78 -4.48 0.74
N GLY A 117 -6.09 -4.39 0.54
CA GLY A 117 -6.78 -3.18 0.13
C GLY A 117 -7.25 -2.31 1.30
N HIS A 118 -8.21 -1.44 1.06
CA HIS A 118 -8.82 -0.57 2.05
C HIS A 118 -10.34 -0.51 1.93
N ALA A 119 -11.04 -0.81 2.99
CA ALA A 119 -12.46 -0.49 3.13
C ALA A 119 -12.70 0.35 4.39
N ASN A 120 -13.61 1.32 4.31
CA ASN A 120 -13.98 2.12 5.47
C ASN A 120 -14.90 1.30 6.41
N LEU A 121 -14.33 0.69 7.44
CA LEU A 121 -15.06 -0.13 8.41
C LEU A 121 -16.02 0.67 9.30
N LEU A 122 -15.94 2.03 9.30
CA LEU A 122 -16.95 2.87 9.96
C LEU A 122 -18.34 2.76 9.30
N LEU A 123 -18.40 2.27 8.07
CA LEU A 123 -19.66 1.97 7.37
C LEU A 123 -20.39 0.76 7.95
N GLY A 124 -19.77 -0.01 8.85
CA GLY A 124 -20.38 -1.22 9.41
C GLY A 124 -20.74 -2.23 8.32
N ASP A 125 -21.98 -2.72 8.32
CA ASP A 125 -22.45 -3.71 7.35
C ASP A 125 -22.41 -3.18 5.89
N ALA A 126 -22.48 -1.86 5.69
CA ALA A 126 -22.37 -1.25 4.36
C ALA A 126 -20.93 -1.30 3.78
N ALA A 127 -19.93 -1.76 4.52
CA ALA A 127 -18.61 -2.07 4.00
C ALA A 127 -18.58 -3.37 3.18
N ARG A 128 -19.55 -4.29 3.39
CA ARG A 128 -19.59 -5.60 2.71
C ARG A 128 -19.51 -5.50 1.17
N PRO A 129 -20.35 -4.68 0.49
CA PRO A 129 -20.25 -4.55 -0.98
C PRO A 129 -18.88 -4.06 -1.47
N VAL A 130 -18.19 -3.23 -0.68
CA VAL A 130 -16.84 -2.76 -1.00
C VAL A 130 -15.86 -3.94 -0.95
N LEU A 131 -15.91 -4.74 0.10
CA LEU A 131 -15.06 -5.92 0.27
C LEU A 131 -15.29 -6.94 -0.84
N GLU A 132 -16.55 -7.21 -1.19
CA GLU A 132 -16.91 -8.11 -2.30
C GLU A 132 -16.36 -7.61 -3.64
N ALA A 133 -16.44 -6.30 -3.90
CA ALA A 133 -15.87 -5.70 -5.09
C ALA A 133 -14.33 -5.79 -5.13
N GLU A 134 -13.66 -5.60 -3.99
CA GLU A 134 -12.20 -5.72 -3.89
C GLU A 134 -11.71 -7.16 -4.12
N ILE A 135 -12.46 -8.17 -3.65
CA ILE A 135 -12.15 -9.57 -3.93
C ILE A 135 -12.20 -9.86 -5.42
N VAL A 136 -13.25 -9.38 -6.08
CA VAL A 136 -13.40 -9.56 -7.53
C VAL A 136 -12.25 -8.86 -8.28
N ALA A 137 -11.95 -7.61 -7.92
CA ALA A 137 -10.89 -6.82 -8.56
C ALA A 137 -9.49 -7.41 -8.31
N GLY A 138 -9.26 -7.99 -7.14
CA GLY A 138 -8.00 -8.63 -6.78
C GLY A 138 -7.72 -9.94 -7.50
N ASN A 139 -8.71 -10.49 -8.21
CA ASN A 139 -8.57 -11.67 -9.08
C ASN A 139 -7.77 -12.81 -8.42
N GLY A 140 -8.20 -13.24 -7.25
CA GLY A 140 -7.57 -14.30 -6.47
C GLY A 140 -6.32 -13.88 -5.67
N ARG A 141 -5.90 -12.61 -5.74
CA ARG A 141 -4.75 -12.07 -4.98
C ARG A 141 -5.16 -11.29 -3.74
N PHE A 142 -6.41 -10.88 -3.63
CA PHE A 142 -6.90 -10.15 -2.46
C PHE A 142 -6.80 -11.02 -1.19
N ARG A 143 -6.23 -10.48 -0.11
CA ARG A 143 -5.98 -11.20 1.15
C ARG A 143 -6.62 -10.55 2.36
N GLY A 144 -7.03 -9.30 2.25
CA GLY A 144 -7.63 -8.57 3.35
C GLY A 144 -7.58 -7.07 3.16
N ILE A 145 -7.89 -6.35 4.22
CA ILE A 145 -7.86 -4.89 4.22
C ILE A 145 -7.05 -4.36 5.40
N ARG A 146 -6.55 -3.13 5.23
CA ARG A 146 -6.00 -2.31 6.30
C ARG A 146 -6.89 -1.11 6.54
N HIS A 147 -7.36 -0.92 7.77
CA HIS A 147 -7.99 0.31 8.23
C HIS A 147 -7.23 0.82 9.43
N SER A 148 -6.52 1.94 9.28
CA SER A 148 -5.72 2.50 10.36
C SER A 148 -6.60 2.98 11.51
N SER A 149 -6.28 2.54 12.74
CA SER A 149 -6.88 2.99 13.99
C SER A 149 -5.98 3.94 14.78
N ALA A 150 -4.85 4.33 14.20
CA ALA A 150 -3.89 5.24 14.84
C ALA A 150 -4.56 6.59 15.15
N TRP A 151 -4.37 7.06 16.38
CA TRP A 151 -4.83 8.36 16.84
C TRP A 151 -3.83 8.92 17.86
N ASP A 152 -3.57 10.21 17.77
CA ASP A 152 -2.83 10.95 18.78
C ASP A 152 -3.51 12.30 19.03
N ALA A 153 -3.36 12.84 20.25
CA ALA A 153 -3.87 14.16 20.61
C ALA A 153 -3.00 15.28 20.04
N ASP A 154 -1.73 14.99 19.82
CA ASP A 154 -0.78 15.91 19.20
C ASP A 154 -0.91 15.81 17.68
N ALA A 155 -1.20 16.96 17.04
CA ALA A 155 -1.40 17.01 15.60
C ALA A 155 -0.11 16.73 14.80
N GLU A 156 1.06 17.03 15.34
CA GLU A 156 2.35 16.70 14.71
C GLU A 156 2.61 15.21 14.73
N VAL A 157 2.32 14.55 15.85
CA VAL A 157 2.41 13.09 16.00
C VAL A 157 1.35 12.38 15.15
N ALA A 158 0.11 12.88 15.17
CA ALA A 158 -0.98 12.33 14.39
C ALA A 158 -0.72 12.42 12.87
N GLY A 159 -0.07 13.51 12.39
CA GLY A 159 0.30 13.68 11.01
C GLY A 159 -0.86 13.41 10.04
N MET A 160 -0.67 12.50 9.09
CA MET A 160 -1.70 12.08 8.13
C MET A 160 -2.91 11.39 8.76
N TYR A 161 -2.84 11.00 10.02
CA TYR A 161 -3.91 10.34 10.77
C TYR A 161 -4.73 11.32 11.64
N ALA A 162 -4.44 12.63 11.61
CA ALA A 162 -5.09 13.64 12.43
C ALA A 162 -6.63 13.67 12.32
N SER A 163 -7.18 13.23 11.17
CA SER A 163 -8.63 13.12 10.96
C SER A 163 -9.26 11.85 11.52
N ARG A 164 -8.49 10.94 12.13
CA ARG A 164 -9.02 9.70 12.68
C ARG A 164 -9.72 9.93 14.00
N PRO A 165 -10.90 9.30 14.23
CA PRO A 165 -11.60 9.46 15.48
C PRO A 165 -10.83 8.79 16.63
N LYS A 166 -10.78 9.46 17.77
CA LYS A 166 -10.27 8.88 19.01
C LYS A 166 -11.08 7.63 19.36
N GLY A 167 -10.39 6.56 19.75
CA GLY A 167 -11.06 5.34 20.21
C GLY A 167 -11.86 4.63 19.11
N LEU A 168 -11.29 4.51 17.92
CA LEU A 168 -11.95 3.89 16.75
C LEU A 168 -12.44 2.46 17.03
N LEU A 169 -11.64 1.64 17.71
CA LEU A 169 -11.92 0.22 17.92
C LEU A 169 -13.23 -0.06 18.67
N PRO A 170 -13.63 0.69 19.73
CA PRO A 170 -14.92 0.50 20.40
C PRO A 170 -16.13 1.07 19.65
N ILE A 171 -15.96 1.75 18.51
CA ILE A 171 -17.09 2.22 17.71
C ILE A 171 -17.86 1.01 17.18
N ARG A 172 -19.16 0.95 17.47
CA ARG A 172 -20.01 -0.21 17.14
C ARG A 172 -20.01 -0.59 15.66
N SER A 173 -20.06 0.39 14.76
CA SER A 173 -20.01 0.14 13.31
C SER A 173 -18.69 -0.50 12.88
N PHE A 174 -17.58 0.01 13.40
CA PHE A 174 -16.25 -0.55 13.15
C PHE A 174 -16.14 -1.99 13.68
N ALA A 175 -16.55 -2.22 14.92
CA ALA A 175 -16.51 -3.54 15.54
C ALA A 175 -17.39 -4.57 14.79
N LYS A 176 -18.55 -4.15 14.26
CA LYS A 176 -19.44 -5.01 13.46
C LYS A 176 -18.84 -5.40 12.12
N ALA A 177 -18.07 -4.54 11.49
CA ALA A 177 -17.46 -4.80 10.19
C ALA A 177 -16.29 -5.80 10.28
N LEU A 178 -15.63 -5.93 11.45
CA LEU A 178 -14.47 -6.83 11.63
C LEU A 178 -14.76 -8.31 11.29
N PRO A 179 -15.90 -8.93 11.70
CA PRO A 179 -16.21 -10.31 11.31
C PRO A 179 -16.42 -10.48 9.81
N ALA A 180 -16.95 -9.47 9.12
CA ALA A 180 -17.14 -9.51 7.67
C ALA A 180 -15.81 -9.55 6.92
N SER A 181 -14.77 -8.92 7.45
CA SER A 181 -13.42 -8.92 6.88
C SER A 181 -12.63 -10.22 7.11
N ARG A 182 -13.14 -11.15 7.94
CA ARG A 182 -12.46 -12.41 8.28
C ARG A 182 -13.02 -13.64 7.57
N ARG A 183 -14.10 -13.51 6.81
CA ARG A 183 -14.76 -14.65 6.13
C ARG A 183 -14.27 -14.77 4.68
N TRP A 184 -13.03 -15.18 4.54
CA TRP A 184 -12.45 -15.44 3.23
C TRP A 184 -11.73 -16.80 3.28
N ASP A 185 -12.51 -17.85 3.14
CA ASP A 185 -12.03 -19.22 2.87
C ASP A 185 -11.91 -19.44 1.38
#